data_17a94b317253af30d8d353231f7845cf
#
_entry.id   17a94b317253af30d8d353231f7845cf
#
_cell.length_a   1.000
_cell.length_b   1.000
_cell.length_c   1.000
_cell.angle_alpha   90.00
_cell.angle_beta   90.00
_cell.angle_gamma   90.00
#
_symmetry.space_group_name_H-M   'P 1'
#
loop_
_entity.id
_entity.type
_entity.pdbx_description
1 polymer ?
#
loop_
_entity_poly.entity_id
_entity_poly.type
_entity_poly.pdbx_seq_one_letter_code
_entity_poly.pdbx_strand_id
1 'polypeptide(L)'
;VDFTVEVERSLRVLDGLLALFCAVSGVEPQSETVWRQANRYRVPRIGFVNKMDRSGADFLNVVKQVKEMLGAKAVPLQLPIGAEDNFKGVVDLITMKGIIWEDATLGMTFKEVPIPDDMKAEVDEWRQHLVEAVAEYDEKLLEKFFDDPNTLQKMKCTKRFVKRLLI
;
A
#
# COMPACT_ATOMS: atom_id res chain seq x y z
N VAL A 1 -7.16 -20.56 -16.41
CA VAL A 1 -8.32 -19.69 -16.57
C VAL A 1 -8.02 -18.69 -17.66
N ASP A 2 -8.73 -18.79 -18.78
CA ASP A 2 -8.45 -18.05 -20.02
C ASP A 2 -9.03 -16.61 -20.04
N PHE A 3 -8.84 -15.84 -18.98
CA PHE A 3 -9.23 -14.42 -19.01
C PHE A 3 -8.11 -13.49 -19.49
N THR A 4 -7.04 -14.04 -20.07
CA THR A 4 -5.85 -13.26 -20.45
C THR A 4 -6.16 -12.19 -21.50
N VAL A 5 -7.00 -12.50 -22.48
CA VAL A 5 -7.37 -11.55 -23.55
C VAL A 5 -8.28 -10.43 -23.02
N GLU A 6 -9.21 -10.76 -22.12
CA GLU A 6 -10.13 -9.79 -21.53
C GLU A 6 -9.40 -8.85 -20.58
N VAL A 7 -8.50 -9.39 -19.75
CA VAL A 7 -7.62 -8.60 -18.89
C VAL A 7 -6.74 -7.68 -19.75
N GLU A 8 -6.16 -8.19 -20.83
CA GLU A 8 -5.32 -7.39 -21.72
C GLU A 8 -6.10 -6.26 -22.42
N ARG A 9 -7.32 -6.52 -22.86
CA ARG A 9 -8.21 -5.47 -23.41
C ARG A 9 -8.55 -4.39 -22.37
N SER A 10 -8.85 -4.81 -21.15
CA SER A 10 -9.15 -3.89 -20.05
C SER A 10 -7.95 -3.02 -19.69
N LEU A 11 -6.75 -3.58 -19.62
CA LEU A 11 -5.52 -2.86 -19.27
C LEU A 11 -5.20 -1.71 -20.24
N ARG A 12 -5.67 -1.76 -21.49
CA ARG A 12 -5.45 -0.69 -22.49
C ARG A 12 -6.20 0.61 -22.17
N VAL A 13 -7.28 0.52 -21.41
CA VAL A 13 -8.19 1.65 -21.11
C VAL A 13 -8.21 2.03 -19.63
N LEU A 14 -7.46 1.33 -18.77
CA LEU A 14 -7.43 1.58 -17.35
C LEU A 14 -6.49 2.74 -16.98
N ASP A 15 -6.98 3.64 -16.15
CA ASP A 15 -6.19 4.70 -15.53
C ASP A 15 -5.35 4.20 -14.34
N GLY A 16 -5.70 3.05 -13.76
CA GLY A 16 -5.03 2.41 -12.63
C GLY A 16 -5.57 1.02 -12.33
N LEU A 17 -4.81 0.24 -11.60
CA LEU A 17 -5.12 -1.13 -11.19
C LEU A 17 -5.01 -1.27 -9.68
N LEU A 18 -5.97 -1.94 -9.06
CA LEU A 18 -5.87 -2.43 -7.69
C LEU A 18 -5.45 -3.91 -7.71
N ALA A 19 -4.23 -4.19 -7.28
CA ALA A 19 -3.71 -5.56 -7.18
C ALA A 19 -3.97 -6.11 -5.76
N LEU A 20 -4.76 -7.19 -5.67
CA LEU A 20 -5.04 -7.84 -4.40
C LEU A 20 -4.07 -9.00 -4.18
N PHE A 21 -3.40 -8.98 -3.04
CA PHE A 21 -2.53 -10.06 -2.55
C PHE A 21 -3.12 -10.70 -1.31
N CYS A 22 -2.90 -11.99 -1.13
CA CYS A 22 -3.28 -12.67 0.10
C CYS A 22 -2.17 -12.52 1.14
N ALA A 23 -2.51 -12.13 2.37
CA ALA A 23 -1.53 -11.98 3.46
C ALA A 23 -0.81 -13.29 3.82
N VAL A 24 -1.42 -14.43 3.51
CA VAL A 24 -0.85 -15.76 3.79
C VAL A 24 -0.06 -16.31 2.61
N SER A 25 -0.67 -16.30 1.41
CA SER A 25 -0.06 -16.87 0.19
C SER A 25 0.95 -15.93 -0.47
N GLY A 26 0.82 -14.63 -0.27
CA GLY A 26 1.69 -13.63 -0.91
C GLY A 26 1.43 -13.47 -2.40
N VAL A 27 2.53 -13.44 -3.17
CA VAL A 27 2.49 -13.33 -4.63
C VAL A 27 2.27 -14.69 -5.25
N GLU A 28 1.15 -14.85 -5.96
CA GLU A 28 0.81 -16.08 -6.67
C GLU A 28 1.13 -15.97 -8.18
N PRO A 29 1.31 -17.08 -8.92
CA PRO A 29 1.64 -17.06 -10.35
C PRO A 29 0.66 -16.26 -11.20
N GLN A 30 -0.62 -16.24 -10.82
CA GLN A 30 -1.65 -15.45 -11.51
C GLN A 30 -1.41 -13.94 -11.31
N SER A 31 -1.04 -13.53 -10.10
CA SER A 31 -0.69 -12.14 -9.79
C SER A 31 0.52 -11.68 -10.62
N GLU A 32 1.51 -12.55 -10.78
CA GLU A 32 2.71 -12.29 -11.59
C GLU A 32 2.36 -12.06 -13.06
N THR A 33 1.48 -12.90 -13.62
CA THR A 33 1.03 -12.78 -15.02
C THR A 33 0.33 -11.44 -15.27
N VAL A 34 -0.64 -11.07 -14.42
CA VAL A 34 -1.37 -9.80 -14.53
C VAL A 34 -0.43 -8.62 -14.32
N TRP A 35 0.53 -8.75 -13.38
CA TRP A 35 1.53 -7.71 -13.11
C TRP A 35 2.42 -7.42 -14.33
N ARG A 36 2.90 -8.47 -15.01
CA ARG A 36 3.69 -8.33 -16.25
C ARG A 36 2.90 -7.66 -17.36
N GLN A 37 1.62 -8.01 -17.51
CA GLN A 37 0.74 -7.34 -18.47
C GLN A 37 0.54 -5.86 -18.13
N ALA A 38 0.30 -5.53 -16.86
CA ALA A 38 0.17 -4.15 -16.41
C ALA A 38 1.47 -3.33 -16.65
N ASN A 39 2.65 -3.96 -16.52
CA ASN A 39 3.93 -3.35 -16.88
C ASN A 39 3.98 -2.98 -18.37
N ARG A 40 3.55 -3.90 -19.24
CA ARG A 40 3.53 -3.69 -20.70
C ARG A 40 2.68 -2.48 -21.11
N TYR A 41 1.54 -2.29 -20.43
CA TYR A 41 0.63 -1.17 -20.69
C TYR A 41 0.91 0.05 -19.84
N ARG A 42 1.93 0.03 -18.98
CA ARG A 42 2.32 1.12 -18.07
C ARG A 42 1.16 1.59 -17.19
N VAL A 43 0.30 0.66 -16.75
CA VAL A 43 -0.82 0.96 -15.89
C VAL A 43 -0.32 1.14 -14.46
N PRO A 44 -0.51 2.29 -13.84
CA PRO A 44 -0.19 2.49 -12.42
C PRO A 44 -1.05 1.60 -11.53
N ARG A 45 -0.50 1.18 -10.38
CA ARG A 45 -1.18 0.21 -9.50
C ARG A 45 -0.97 0.46 -8.03
N ILE A 46 -1.98 0.10 -7.23
CA ILE A 46 -1.90 0.02 -5.78
C ILE A 46 -2.00 -1.45 -5.38
N GLY A 47 -1.13 -1.92 -4.50
CA GLY A 47 -1.25 -3.22 -3.85
C GLY A 47 -2.20 -3.14 -2.65
N PHE A 48 -3.08 -4.11 -2.51
CA PHE A 48 -3.93 -4.30 -1.34
C PHE A 48 -3.70 -5.70 -0.78
N VAL A 49 -3.22 -5.78 0.46
CA VAL A 49 -3.00 -7.05 1.16
C VAL A 49 -4.25 -7.40 1.94
N ASN A 50 -4.92 -8.46 1.52
CA ASN A 50 -6.19 -8.93 2.08
C ASN A 50 -5.98 -10.14 2.99
N LYS A 51 -6.95 -10.43 3.84
CA LYS A 51 -6.96 -11.57 4.76
C LYS A 51 -5.90 -11.49 5.85
N MET A 52 -5.69 -10.31 6.41
CA MET A 52 -4.80 -10.09 7.54
C MET A 52 -5.27 -10.77 8.84
N ASP A 53 -6.53 -11.15 8.89
CA ASP A 53 -7.21 -11.90 9.97
C ASP A 53 -6.94 -13.40 9.95
N ARG A 54 -6.28 -13.94 8.93
CA ARG A 54 -6.02 -15.36 8.81
C ARG A 54 -4.71 -15.77 9.47
N SER A 55 -4.69 -17.00 10.01
CA SER A 55 -3.46 -17.61 10.54
C SER A 55 -2.38 -17.70 9.47
N GLY A 56 -1.17 -17.28 9.81
CA GLY A 56 -0.03 -17.15 8.89
C GLY A 56 0.01 -15.86 8.07
N ALA A 57 -0.83 -14.87 8.40
CA ALA A 57 -0.81 -13.57 7.73
C ALA A 57 0.46 -12.78 8.08
N ASP A 58 1.22 -12.39 7.06
CA ASP A 58 2.44 -11.60 7.17
C ASP A 58 2.50 -10.52 6.09
N PHE A 59 2.15 -9.30 6.47
CA PHE A 59 2.12 -8.15 5.57
C PHE A 59 3.50 -7.81 4.99
N LEU A 60 4.53 -7.77 5.84
CA LEU A 60 5.87 -7.36 5.40
C LEU A 60 6.51 -8.39 4.48
N ASN A 61 6.23 -9.67 4.71
CA ASN A 61 6.64 -10.73 3.79
C ASN A 61 5.99 -10.56 2.41
N VAL A 62 4.70 -10.20 2.35
CA VAL A 62 4.04 -9.90 1.06
C VAL A 62 4.69 -8.71 0.36
N VAL A 63 4.99 -7.63 1.09
CA VAL A 63 5.70 -6.46 0.52
C VAL A 63 7.07 -6.87 -0.02
N LYS A 64 7.80 -7.72 0.71
CA LYS A 64 9.08 -8.27 0.26
C LYS A 64 8.93 -9.09 -1.02
N GLN A 65 7.96 -9.99 -1.08
CA GLN A 65 7.69 -10.79 -2.28
C GLN A 65 7.33 -9.92 -3.49
N VAL A 66 6.53 -8.87 -3.31
CA VAL A 66 6.19 -7.91 -4.37
C VAL A 66 7.45 -7.23 -4.91
N LYS A 67 8.40 -6.87 -4.04
CA LYS A 67 9.69 -6.30 -4.46
C LYS A 67 10.55 -7.31 -5.22
N GLU A 68 10.71 -8.52 -4.68
CA GLU A 68 11.64 -9.52 -5.19
C GLU A 68 11.11 -10.25 -6.43
N MET A 69 9.84 -10.68 -6.42
CA MET A 69 9.26 -11.49 -7.48
C MET A 69 8.68 -10.65 -8.63
N LEU A 70 8.12 -9.47 -8.31
CA LEU A 70 7.49 -8.60 -9.30
C LEU A 70 8.41 -7.45 -9.76
N GLY A 71 9.58 -7.29 -9.13
CA GLY A 71 10.54 -6.21 -9.43
C GLY A 71 9.99 -4.81 -9.16
N ALA A 72 9.03 -4.69 -8.23
CA ALA A 72 8.36 -3.43 -7.95
C ALA A 72 9.09 -2.64 -6.85
N LYS A 73 9.15 -1.31 -6.99
CA LYS A 73 9.55 -0.39 -5.92
C LYS A 73 8.36 -0.19 -4.95
N ALA A 74 7.88 -1.30 -4.34
CA ALA A 74 6.73 -1.24 -3.46
C ALA A 74 7.07 -0.54 -2.14
N VAL A 75 6.25 0.42 -1.75
CA VAL A 75 6.36 1.13 -0.48
C VAL A 75 5.01 1.11 0.22
N PRO A 76 4.92 0.63 1.48
CA PRO A 76 3.70 0.67 2.26
C PRO A 76 3.16 2.10 2.42
N LEU A 77 1.85 2.25 2.27
CA LEU A 77 1.11 3.46 2.65
C LEU A 77 0.46 3.29 4.03
N GLN A 78 0.22 2.05 4.42
CA GLN A 78 -0.38 1.66 5.69
C GLN A 78 0.33 0.44 6.24
N LEU A 79 0.43 0.36 7.57
CA LEU A 79 0.93 -0.81 8.29
C LEU A 79 -0.19 -1.44 9.11
N PRO A 80 -0.29 -2.77 9.20
CA PRO A 80 -1.31 -3.42 10.00
C PRO A 80 -1.05 -3.23 11.51
N ILE A 81 -2.10 -3.03 12.29
CA ILE A 81 -2.08 -3.08 13.75
C ILE A 81 -2.46 -4.50 14.16
N GLY A 82 -1.45 -5.30 14.50
CA GLY A 82 -1.60 -6.72 14.75
C GLY A 82 -1.75 -7.55 13.48
N ALA A 83 -1.82 -8.85 13.66
CA ALA A 83 -2.05 -9.84 12.60
C ALA A 83 -2.87 -10.99 13.14
N GLU A 84 -3.44 -11.81 12.27
CA GLU A 84 -4.28 -12.96 12.61
C GLU A 84 -5.47 -12.54 13.50
N ASP A 85 -5.75 -13.28 14.57
CA ASP A 85 -6.82 -12.98 15.53
C ASP A 85 -6.60 -11.62 16.26
N ASN A 86 -5.39 -11.08 16.23
CA ASN A 86 -5.05 -9.80 16.83
C ASN A 86 -5.11 -8.62 15.84
N PHE A 87 -5.51 -8.84 14.59
CA PHE A 87 -5.65 -7.78 13.61
C PHE A 87 -6.80 -6.84 14.02
N LYS A 88 -6.49 -5.57 14.27
CA LYS A 88 -7.44 -4.56 14.77
C LYS A 88 -7.68 -3.41 13.80
N GLY A 89 -6.71 -3.14 12.95
CA GLY A 89 -6.77 -1.96 12.10
C GLY A 89 -5.45 -1.70 11.38
N VAL A 90 -5.23 -0.46 10.99
CA VAL A 90 -4.02 -0.05 10.29
C VAL A 90 -3.48 1.28 10.84
N VAL A 91 -2.18 1.51 10.70
CA VAL A 91 -1.57 2.83 10.84
C VAL A 91 -1.42 3.42 9.45
N ASP A 92 -1.98 4.59 9.22
CA ASP A 92 -1.82 5.35 8.00
C ASP A 92 -0.53 6.18 8.08
N LEU A 93 0.44 5.87 7.21
CA LEU A 93 1.74 6.53 7.18
C LEU A 93 1.69 7.95 6.61
N ILE A 94 0.63 8.34 5.93
CA ILE A 94 0.46 9.69 5.40
C ILE A 94 -0.03 10.61 6.51
N THR A 95 -1.08 10.20 7.21
CA THR A 95 -1.72 11.01 8.26
C THR A 95 -1.08 10.81 9.64
N MET A 96 -0.26 9.76 9.81
CA MET A 96 0.36 9.38 11.08
C MET A 96 -0.67 9.13 12.18
N LYS A 97 -1.70 8.37 11.83
CA LYS A 97 -2.79 7.99 12.74
C LYS A 97 -3.09 6.50 12.62
N GLY A 98 -3.49 5.89 13.73
CA GLY A 98 -4.12 4.59 13.73
C GLY A 98 -5.59 4.69 13.30
N ILE A 99 -6.05 3.70 12.55
CA ILE A 99 -7.45 3.55 12.12
C ILE A 99 -7.90 2.17 12.56
N ILE A 100 -8.92 2.12 13.42
CA ILE A 100 -9.50 0.88 13.93
C ILE A 100 -10.98 0.84 13.52
N TRP A 101 -11.40 -0.27 12.93
CA TRP A 101 -12.80 -0.50 12.57
C TRP A 101 -13.58 -1.10 13.73
N GLU A 102 -14.84 -0.72 13.84
CA GLU A 102 -15.73 -1.26 14.86
C GLU A 102 -16.43 -2.53 14.32
N ASP A 103 -16.20 -3.67 14.97
CA ASP A 103 -16.80 -4.96 14.59
C ASP A 103 -18.33 -4.91 14.61
N ALA A 104 -18.91 -4.17 15.54
CA ALA A 104 -20.37 -4.03 15.68
C ALA A 104 -21.05 -3.44 14.44
N THR A 105 -20.32 -2.72 13.59
CA THR A 105 -20.85 -2.08 12.37
C THR A 105 -20.40 -2.74 11.08
N LEU A 106 -19.80 -3.94 11.16
CA LEU A 106 -19.23 -4.65 10.02
C LEU A 106 -18.26 -3.77 9.19
N GLY A 107 -17.50 -2.92 9.86
CA GLY A 107 -16.50 -2.06 9.25
C GLY A 107 -17.04 -0.77 8.60
N MET A 108 -18.34 -0.45 8.79
CA MET A 108 -18.89 0.81 8.27
C MET A 108 -18.42 2.05 9.04
N THR A 109 -18.07 1.88 10.31
CA THR A 109 -17.53 2.96 11.15
C THR A 109 -16.11 2.65 11.57
N PHE A 110 -15.29 3.70 11.63
CA PHE A 110 -13.91 3.59 12.10
C PHE A 110 -13.61 4.72 13.09
N LYS A 111 -12.62 4.48 13.94
CA LYS A 111 -12.08 5.47 14.87
C LYS A 111 -10.63 5.77 14.55
N GLU A 112 -10.29 7.04 14.56
CA GLU A 112 -8.89 7.46 14.57
C GLU A 112 -8.34 7.31 16.00
N VAL A 113 -7.20 6.66 16.12
CA VAL A 113 -6.49 6.43 17.39
C VAL A 113 -5.04 6.87 17.25
N PRO A 114 -4.37 7.20 18.36
CA PRO A 114 -2.93 7.43 18.35
C PRO A 114 -2.21 6.13 17.92
N ILE A 115 -1.01 6.29 17.34
CA ILE A 115 -0.15 5.16 16.98
C ILE A 115 0.23 4.40 18.24
N PRO A 116 0.09 3.06 18.28
CA PRO A 116 0.52 2.25 19.41
C PRO A 116 2.00 2.48 19.73
N ASP A 117 2.35 2.53 21.01
CA ASP A 117 3.72 2.86 21.44
C ASP A 117 4.76 1.85 20.95
N ASP A 118 4.39 0.59 20.89
CA ASP A 118 5.20 -0.51 20.39
C ASP A 118 5.48 -0.45 18.87
N MET A 119 4.63 0.27 18.12
CA MET A 119 4.79 0.42 16.67
C MET A 119 5.49 1.71 16.25
N LYS A 120 5.70 2.66 17.15
CA LYS A 120 6.21 4.00 16.77
C LYS A 120 7.51 3.95 15.99
N ALA A 121 8.48 3.15 16.43
CA ALA A 121 9.79 3.04 15.78
C ALA A 121 9.66 2.48 14.35
N GLU A 122 8.86 1.42 14.17
CA GLU A 122 8.60 0.82 12.87
C GLU A 122 7.84 1.77 11.94
N VAL A 123 6.84 2.46 12.47
CA VAL A 123 6.06 3.45 11.71
C VAL A 123 6.94 4.60 11.24
N ASP A 124 7.83 5.12 12.09
CA ASP A 124 8.76 6.20 11.74
C ASP A 124 9.73 5.75 10.64
N GLU A 125 10.28 4.54 10.72
CA GLU A 125 11.14 3.94 9.70
C GLU A 125 10.42 3.83 8.35
N TRP A 126 9.24 3.23 8.32
CA TRP A 126 8.46 3.08 7.08
C TRP A 126 7.97 4.41 6.52
N ARG A 127 7.67 5.38 7.40
CA ARG A 127 7.38 6.74 6.94
C ARG A 127 8.57 7.38 6.26
N GLN A 128 9.78 7.21 6.80
CA GLN A 128 11.00 7.70 6.15
C GLN A 128 11.17 7.06 4.77
N HIS A 129 11.03 5.74 4.64
CA HIS A 129 11.08 5.07 3.34
C HIS A 129 10.02 5.57 2.35
N LEU A 130 8.81 5.87 2.83
CA LEU A 130 7.76 6.45 2.00
C LEU A 130 8.16 7.84 1.49
N VAL A 131 8.73 8.67 2.34
CA VAL A 131 9.19 10.02 1.98
C VAL A 131 10.32 9.95 0.97
N GLU A 132 11.31 9.11 1.19
CA GLU A 132 12.43 8.90 0.29
C GLU A 132 11.94 8.46 -1.10
N ALA A 133 11.02 7.50 -1.15
CA ALA A 133 10.44 7.03 -2.40
C ALA A 133 9.68 8.13 -3.16
N VAL A 134 8.98 9.00 -2.44
CA VAL A 134 8.28 10.15 -3.05
C VAL A 134 9.26 11.19 -3.55
N ALA A 135 10.32 11.43 -2.79
CA ALA A 135 11.36 12.40 -3.12
C ALA A 135 12.14 12.03 -4.40
N GLU A 136 12.34 10.74 -4.67
CA GLU A 136 12.94 10.29 -5.93
C GLU A 136 12.18 10.80 -7.18
N TYR A 137 10.90 11.09 -7.04
CA TYR A 137 10.05 11.52 -8.18
C TYR A 137 9.78 13.02 -8.25
N ASP A 138 10.08 13.80 -7.20
CA ASP A 138 9.79 15.25 -7.19
C ASP A 138 10.69 16.01 -6.23
N GLU A 139 11.77 16.59 -6.76
CA GLU A 139 12.74 17.41 -6.00
C GLU A 139 12.07 18.56 -5.23
N LYS A 140 11.00 19.15 -5.77
CA LYS A 140 10.26 20.22 -5.08
C LYS A 140 9.47 19.72 -3.87
N LEU A 141 9.08 18.44 -3.88
CA LEU A 141 8.46 17.79 -2.72
C LEU A 141 9.49 17.49 -1.64
N LEU A 142 10.68 17.10 -2.05
CA LEU A 142 11.81 16.87 -1.15
C LEU A 142 12.19 18.16 -0.40
N GLU A 143 12.36 19.27 -1.11
CA GLU A 143 12.62 20.57 -0.48
C GLU A 143 11.56 20.95 0.54
N LYS A 144 10.28 20.85 0.17
CA LYS A 144 9.16 21.14 1.08
C LYS A 144 9.08 20.20 2.28
N PHE A 145 9.54 18.97 2.14
CA PHE A 145 9.57 18.03 3.25
C PHE A 145 10.68 18.37 4.25
N PHE A 146 11.83 18.82 3.78
CA PHE A 146 12.90 19.30 4.67
C PHE A 146 12.49 20.56 5.42
N ASP A 147 11.70 21.44 4.79
CA ASP A 147 11.18 22.65 5.43
C ASP A 147 10.07 22.36 6.46
N ASP A 148 9.19 21.42 6.17
CA ASP A 148 8.08 21.01 7.05
C ASP A 148 7.79 19.51 6.91
N PRO A 149 8.21 18.67 7.88
CA PRO A 149 7.96 17.23 7.87
C PRO A 149 6.48 16.83 7.79
N ASN A 150 5.56 17.74 8.12
CA ASN A 150 4.13 17.52 8.01
C ASN A 150 3.58 17.84 6.61
N THR A 151 4.43 18.19 5.65
CA THR A 151 4.00 18.51 4.27
C THR A 151 3.19 17.37 3.64
N LEU A 152 3.53 16.11 3.92
CA LEU A 152 2.77 14.96 3.44
C LEU A 152 1.35 14.90 4.03
N GLN A 153 1.16 15.32 5.29
CA GLN A 153 -0.17 15.40 5.90
C GLN A 153 -1.02 16.53 5.30
N LYS A 154 -0.37 17.64 4.95
CA LYS A 154 -1.03 18.81 4.33
C LYS A 154 -1.33 18.60 2.85
N MET A 155 -0.57 17.74 2.19
CA MET A 155 -0.86 17.34 0.81
C MET A 155 -2.08 16.39 0.86
N LYS A 156 -3.28 16.98 0.76
CA LYS A 156 -4.47 16.20 0.40
C LYS A 156 -4.08 15.31 -0.77
N CYS A 157 -4.39 14.00 -0.69
CA CYS A 157 -4.17 13.03 -1.77
C CYS A 157 -4.65 13.60 -3.10
N THR A 158 -3.84 14.43 -3.72
CA THR A 158 -4.12 14.94 -5.05
C THR A 158 -3.89 13.77 -6.00
N LYS A 159 -4.75 13.64 -6.99
CA LYS A 159 -4.62 12.65 -8.08
C LYS A 159 -3.18 12.55 -8.63
N ARG A 160 -2.38 13.58 -8.43
CA ARG A 160 -0.97 13.69 -8.85
C ARG A 160 -0.02 12.89 -7.94
N PHE A 161 -0.28 12.84 -6.63
CA PHE A 161 0.51 12.09 -5.65
C PHE A 161 0.28 10.57 -5.82
N VAL A 162 -0.98 10.18 -5.92
CA VAL A 162 -1.36 8.77 -6.19
C VAL A 162 -0.81 8.31 -7.54
N LYS A 163 -0.88 9.13 -8.59
CA LYS A 163 -0.35 8.79 -9.93
C LYS A 163 1.18 8.59 -9.97
N ARG A 164 1.94 9.13 -9.01
CA ARG A 164 3.41 9.03 -8.95
C ARG A 164 3.91 7.95 -7.99
N LEU A 165 3.13 7.60 -6.97
CA LEU A 165 3.40 6.47 -6.07
C LEU A 165 2.96 5.12 -6.65
N LEU A 166 2.13 5.16 -7.70
CA LEU A 166 1.59 3.99 -8.38
C LEU A 166 2.56 3.56 -9.50
N ILE A 167 3.65 2.94 -9.12
CA ILE A 167 4.52 2.25 -10.07
C ILE A 167 4.42 0.76 -9.83
#